data_202dd74128142018a6c69d0458509b6e
#
_entry.id   202dd74128142018a6c69d0458509b6e
#
_cell.length_a   1.000
_cell.length_b   1.000
_cell.length_c   1.000
_cell.angle_alpha   90.00
_cell.angle_beta   90.00
_cell.angle_gamma   90.00
#
_symmetry.space_group_name_H-M   'P 1'
#
loop_
_entity.id
_entity.type
_entity.pdbx_description
1 polymer ?
#
loop_
_entity_poly.entity_id
_entity_poly.type
_entity_poly.pdbx_seq_one_letter_code
_entity_poly.pdbx_strand_id
1 'polypeptide(L)'
;MKTRVLFLFVSALLTSFSLSVSGQRHEMSIPDIPGYVTLKCDFHTHTIFSDGLLWPTQRVTEAWEDGLDAVAITDHIEYTPHKDYLKADYNAAWDISKKTADGLNLILIHGAEITRKMPPGHLNALFITDANQLTDPDFMKDIETAVKQGAFIEYNHPGWKNQQPDGIPRLYPIHMELIAKGWLNGIEYFNEYENYPLVLDMCRDNKLAVMGNSDVHGV
;
A
#
# COMPACT_ATOMS: atom_id res chain seq x y z
N MET A 1 40.49 -26.40 67.95
CA MET A 1 39.78 -25.24 67.32
C MET A 1 39.41 -25.60 65.90
N LYS A 2 38.15 -25.75 65.60
CA LYS A 2 37.64 -26.03 64.22
C LYS A 2 36.98 -24.77 63.71
N THR A 3 37.64 -24.11 62.73
CA THR A 3 37.17 -22.90 62.11
C THR A 3 36.08 -23.32 61.09
N ARG A 4 34.85 -22.90 61.30
CA ARG A 4 33.73 -23.06 60.30
C ARG A 4 33.75 -21.87 59.34
N VAL A 5 34.00 -22.14 58.07
CA VAL A 5 33.87 -21.15 57.00
C VAL A 5 32.40 -21.15 56.57
N LEU A 6 31.73 -20.00 56.71
CA LEU A 6 30.37 -19.76 56.29
C LEU A 6 30.38 -19.22 54.84
N PHE A 7 29.92 -20.02 53.89
CA PHE A 7 29.73 -19.56 52.53
C PHE A 7 28.36 -18.87 52.43
N LEU A 8 28.37 -17.56 52.21
CA LEU A 8 27.17 -16.78 51.84
C LEU A 8 26.98 -16.90 50.35
N PHE A 9 25.93 -17.61 49.93
CA PHE A 9 25.46 -17.56 48.55
C PHE A 9 24.59 -16.29 48.36
N VAL A 10 25.11 -15.31 47.64
CA VAL A 10 24.35 -14.18 47.16
C VAL A 10 23.71 -14.59 45.83
N SER A 11 22.43 -14.98 45.85
CA SER A 11 21.66 -15.19 44.65
C SER A 11 21.29 -13.83 44.08
N ALA A 12 22.01 -13.37 43.06
CA ALA A 12 21.59 -12.23 42.26
C ALA A 12 20.42 -12.62 41.37
N LEU A 13 19.22 -12.17 41.72
CA LEU A 13 18.01 -12.29 40.91
C LEU A 13 18.14 -11.31 39.75
N LEU A 14 18.65 -11.78 38.62
CA LEU A 14 18.62 -11.04 37.36
C LEU A 14 17.18 -11.04 36.84
N THR A 15 16.40 -10.02 37.20
CA THR A 15 15.14 -9.71 36.52
C THR A 15 15.48 -9.18 35.13
N SER A 16 15.37 -10.01 34.13
CA SER A 16 15.41 -9.60 32.71
C SER A 16 14.21 -8.71 32.44
N PHE A 17 14.40 -7.40 32.51
CA PHE A 17 13.46 -6.45 31.92
C PHE A 17 13.60 -6.58 30.40
N SER A 18 12.71 -7.30 29.77
CA SER A 18 12.50 -7.20 28.31
C SER A 18 11.93 -5.81 28.05
N LEU A 19 12.78 -4.87 27.69
CA LEU A 19 12.35 -3.62 27.09
C LEU A 19 11.77 -3.99 25.72
N SER A 20 10.46 -4.16 25.64
CA SER A 20 9.76 -4.13 24.35
C SER A 20 9.92 -2.72 23.83
N VAL A 21 10.81 -2.52 22.87
CA VAL A 21 10.82 -1.31 22.04
C VAL A 21 9.58 -1.45 21.15
N SER A 22 8.45 -0.95 21.62
CA SER A 22 7.31 -0.70 20.76
C SER A 22 7.62 0.60 20.02
N GLY A 23 7.56 0.60 18.69
CA GLY A 23 7.60 1.84 17.93
C GLY A 23 6.54 2.80 18.48
N GLN A 24 6.85 4.07 18.49
CA GLN A 24 5.90 5.11 18.92
C GLN A 24 5.13 5.56 17.70
N ARG A 25 3.79 5.40 17.73
CA ARG A 25 2.90 5.92 16.68
C ARG A 25 3.00 7.44 16.64
N HIS A 26 3.16 7.99 15.45
CA HIS A 26 3.10 9.43 15.22
C HIS A 26 1.64 9.88 15.15
N GLU A 27 1.21 10.71 16.11
CA GLU A 27 -0.17 11.19 16.16
C GLU A 27 -0.35 12.44 15.29
N MET A 28 -1.08 12.28 14.18
CA MET A 28 -1.53 13.39 13.34
C MET A 28 -3.00 13.69 13.63
N SER A 29 -3.30 14.95 13.98
CA SER A 29 -4.68 15.38 14.19
C SER A 29 -5.20 16.09 12.95
N ILE A 30 -6.16 15.46 12.27
CA ILE A 30 -6.89 16.06 11.16
C ILE A 30 -8.36 16.19 11.60
N PRO A 31 -9.00 17.36 11.49
CA PRO A 31 -10.37 17.54 11.95
C PRO A 31 -11.35 16.73 11.10
N ASP A 32 -12.38 16.20 11.76
CA ASP A 32 -13.49 15.51 11.08
C ASP A 32 -14.35 16.49 10.28
N ILE A 33 -14.91 16.03 9.17
CA ILE A 33 -15.96 16.70 8.45
C ILE A 33 -17.30 16.31 9.10
N PRO A 34 -18.25 17.24 9.33
CA PRO A 34 -19.52 16.91 9.97
C PRO A 34 -20.22 15.70 9.35
N GLY A 35 -20.46 14.66 10.16
CA GLY A 35 -21.08 13.41 9.75
C GLY A 35 -20.12 12.34 9.21
N TYR A 36 -18.81 12.60 9.18
CA TYR A 36 -17.78 11.67 8.74
C TYR A 36 -16.61 11.61 9.73
N VAL A 37 -15.98 10.46 9.82
CA VAL A 37 -14.70 10.27 10.50
C VAL A 37 -13.58 10.39 9.48
N THR A 38 -12.60 11.26 9.78
CA THR A 38 -11.42 11.42 8.92
C THR A 38 -10.42 10.31 9.20
N LEU A 39 -10.09 9.52 8.18
CA LEU A 39 -9.03 8.50 8.23
C LEU A 39 -7.81 8.98 7.44
N LYS A 40 -6.63 8.70 7.98
CA LYS A 40 -5.34 8.91 7.33
C LYS A 40 -4.98 7.61 6.62
N CYS A 41 -4.87 7.65 5.31
CA CYS A 41 -4.73 6.46 4.49
C CYS A 41 -3.59 6.60 3.49
N ASP A 42 -2.96 5.48 3.16
CA ASP A 42 -2.09 5.35 2.02
C ASP A 42 -2.52 4.10 1.23
N PHE A 43 -2.89 4.29 -0.01
CA PHE A 43 -3.46 3.24 -0.85
C PHE A 43 -2.53 2.77 -1.97
N HIS A 44 -1.25 3.17 -1.91
CA HIS A 44 -0.24 2.77 -2.88
C HIS A 44 1.10 2.54 -2.18
N THR A 45 1.39 1.27 -1.85
CA THR A 45 2.63 0.88 -1.17
C THR A 45 3.16 -0.47 -1.67
N HIS A 46 4.48 -0.61 -1.70
CA HIS A 46 5.16 -1.78 -2.21
C HIS A 46 5.94 -2.53 -1.13
N THR A 47 6.05 -3.83 -1.32
CA THR A 47 6.83 -4.73 -0.47
C THR A 47 7.87 -5.49 -1.29
N ILE A 48 8.67 -6.33 -0.63
CA ILE A 48 9.64 -7.22 -1.31
C ILE A 48 8.98 -8.24 -2.24
N PHE A 49 7.65 -8.38 -2.22
CA PHE A 49 6.91 -9.26 -3.15
C PHE A 49 6.80 -8.67 -4.55
N SER A 50 7.02 -7.34 -4.69
CA SER A 50 7.34 -6.69 -5.97
C SER A 50 8.75 -6.09 -5.90
N ASP A 51 8.91 -4.81 -5.98
CA ASP A 51 10.20 -4.11 -5.99
C ASP A 51 10.42 -3.19 -4.78
N GLY A 52 9.54 -3.25 -3.79
CA GLY A 52 9.76 -2.64 -2.50
C GLY A 52 10.88 -3.32 -1.71
N LEU A 53 11.42 -2.62 -0.71
CA LEU A 53 12.57 -3.09 0.09
C LEU A 53 12.15 -3.72 1.41
N LEU A 54 10.90 -3.50 1.87
CA LEU A 54 10.46 -3.99 3.17
C LEU A 54 9.69 -5.30 3.09
N TRP A 55 9.87 -6.12 4.14
CA TRP A 55 8.99 -7.25 4.38
C TRP A 55 7.56 -6.77 4.72
N PRO A 56 6.50 -7.47 4.28
CA PRO A 56 5.12 -6.99 4.42
C PRO A 56 4.72 -6.54 5.82
N THR A 57 5.12 -7.28 6.88
CA THR A 57 4.81 -6.89 8.26
C THR A 57 5.55 -5.62 8.69
N GLN A 58 6.73 -5.34 8.13
CA GLN A 58 7.47 -4.11 8.39
C GLN A 58 6.79 -2.92 7.71
N ARG A 59 6.31 -3.07 6.45
CA ARG A 59 5.54 -2.04 5.75
C ARG A 59 4.28 -1.63 6.54
N VAL A 60 3.55 -2.61 7.07
CA VAL A 60 2.37 -2.36 7.91
C VAL A 60 2.73 -1.70 9.24
N THR A 61 3.84 -2.09 9.85
CA THR A 61 4.32 -1.47 11.09
C THR A 61 4.73 -0.02 10.86
N GLU A 62 5.47 0.27 9.78
CA GLU A 62 5.86 1.62 9.38
C GLU A 62 4.61 2.51 9.16
N ALA A 63 3.64 2.04 8.39
CA ALA A 63 2.38 2.77 8.17
C ALA A 63 1.67 3.15 9.48
N TRP A 64 1.68 2.23 10.46
CA TRP A 64 1.13 2.51 11.79
C TRP A 64 1.99 3.51 12.58
N GLU A 65 3.32 3.38 12.54
CA GLU A 65 4.26 4.31 13.20
C GLU A 65 4.12 5.72 12.63
N ASP A 66 3.89 5.86 11.33
CA ASP A 66 3.62 7.14 10.65
C ASP A 66 2.24 7.72 10.97
N GLY A 67 1.41 7.00 11.69
CA GLY A 67 0.11 7.48 12.17
C GLY A 67 -1.05 7.23 11.22
N LEU A 68 -0.90 6.36 10.23
CA LEU A 68 -2.00 6.00 9.33
C LEU A 68 -3.06 5.17 10.05
N ASP A 69 -4.29 5.29 9.61
CA ASP A 69 -5.44 4.52 10.06
C ASP A 69 -5.77 3.37 9.10
N ALA A 70 -5.34 3.49 7.83
CA ALA A 70 -5.47 2.45 6.81
C ALA A 70 -4.26 2.46 5.86
N VAL A 71 -3.88 1.26 5.39
CA VAL A 71 -2.86 1.08 4.36
C VAL A 71 -3.28 -0.01 3.38
N ALA A 72 -3.03 0.18 2.08
CA ALA A 72 -3.14 -0.88 1.09
C ALA A 72 -1.76 -1.45 0.75
N ILE A 73 -1.66 -2.75 0.58
CA ILE A 73 -0.53 -3.39 -0.10
C ILE A 73 -0.92 -3.55 -1.55
N THR A 74 -0.15 -2.93 -2.45
CA THR A 74 -0.41 -2.87 -3.88
C THR A 74 0.81 -3.30 -4.69
N ASP A 75 1.43 -4.41 -4.30
CA ASP A 75 2.56 -4.97 -5.04
C ASP A 75 2.20 -5.18 -6.52
N HIS A 76 3.18 -4.94 -7.41
CA HIS A 76 3.02 -5.11 -8.85
C HIS A 76 2.64 -6.54 -9.24
N ILE A 77 1.73 -6.68 -10.20
CA ILE A 77 1.39 -7.98 -10.81
C ILE A 77 2.46 -8.38 -11.84
N GLU A 78 2.86 -7.48 -12.73
CA GLU A 78 3.75 -7.82 -13.85
C GLU A 78 5.23 -7.56 -13.59
N TYR A 79 5.56 -6.90 -12.48
CA TYR A 79 6.94 -6.58 -12.12
C TYR A 79 7.31 -7.16 -10.76
N THR A 80 7.90 -8.36 -10.79
CA THR A 80 8.29 -9.13 -9.60
C THR A 80 9.78 -9.51 -9.68
N PRO A 81 10.71 -8.56 -9.41
CA PRO A 81 12.15 -8.77 -9.57
C PRO A 81 12.71 -9.89 -8.67
N HIS A 82 12.05 -10.21 -7.57
CA HIS A 82 12.47 -11.23 -6.60
C HIS A 82 11.85 -12.62 -6.82
N LYS A 83 11.13 -12.84 -7.93
CA LYS A 83 10.39 -14.08 -8.23
C LYS A 83 11.22 -15.37 -8.17
N ASP A 84 12.54 -15.29 -8.34
CA ASP A 84 13.43 -16.44 -8.25
C ASP A 84 13.62 -16.92 -6.80
N TYR A 85 13.32 -16.09 -5.82
CA TYR A 85 13.45 -16.34 -4.38
C TYR A 85 12.12 -16.32 -3.64
N LEU A 86 11.18 -15.53 -4.11
CA LEU A 86 9.85 -15.40 -3.54
C LEU A 86 8.83 -16.07 -4.47
N LYS A 87 8.08 -17.01 -3.91
CA LYS A 87 7.05 -17.72 -4.67
C LYS A 87 6.00 -16.72 -5.18
N ALA A 88 5.68 -16.82 -6.47
CA ALA A 88 4.65 -16.00 -7.09
C ALA A 88 3.26 -16.35 -6.52
N ASP A 89 2.84 -15.58 -5.52
CA ASP A 89 1.52 -15.57 -4.93
C ASP A 89 1.22 -14.12 -4.59
N TYR A 90 0.40 -13.48 -5.40
CA TYR A 90 0.10 -12.05 -5.29
C TYR A 90 -0.76 -11.69 -4.07
N ASN A 91 -1.31 -12.68 -3.37
CA ASN A 91 -2.00 -12.49 -2.10
C ASN A 91 -1.04 -12.55 -0.90
N ALA A 92 0.18 -13.11 -1.08
CA ALA A 92 1.06 -13.47 0.02
C ALA A 92 1.45 -12.28 0.90
N ALA A 93 1.76 -11.12 0.31
CA ALA A 93 2.14 -9.93 1.08
C ALA A 93 1.01 -9.46 2.01
N TRP A 94 -0.22 -9.42 1.51
CA TRP A 94 -1.40 -9.09 2.29
C TRP A 94 -1.69 -10.14 3.37
N ASP A 95 -1.65 -11.43 3.03
CA ASP A 95 -1.88 -12.53 3.97
C ASP A 95 -0.87 -12.53 5.13
N ILE A 96 0.41 -12.31 4.84
CA ILE A 96 1.48 -12.21 5.85
C ILE A 96 1.23 -11.03 6.80
N SER A 97 0.69 -9.93 6.29
CA SER A 97 0.50 -8.68 7.03
C SER A 97 -0.71 -8.67 7.96
N LYS A 98 -1.74 -9.46 7.67
CA LYS A 98 -3.04 -9.43 8.39
C LYS A 98 -2.92 -9.45 9.91
N LYS A 99 -2.18 -10.42 10.45
CA LYS A 99 -2.02 -10.55 11.90
C LYS A 99 -1.34 -9.34 12.54
N THR A 100 -0.38 -8.72 11.85
CA THR A 100 0.31 -7.51 12.32
C THR A 100 -0.64 -6.33 12.30
N ALA A 101 -1.37 -6.12 11.21
CA ALA A 101 -2.35 -5.05 11.09
C ALA A 101 -3.45 -5.15 12.15
N ASP A 102 -4.02 -6.36 12.37
CA ASP A 102 -5.00 -6.62 13.42
C ASP A 102 -4.46 -6.26 14.81
N GLY A 103 -3.21 -6.67 15.10
CA GLY A 103 -2.55 -6.38 16.37
C GLY A 103 -2.29 -4.90 16.62
N LEU A 104 -2.15 -4.11 15.56
CA LEU A 104 -1.93 -2.66 15.58
C LEU A 104 -3.24 -1.86 15.46
N ASN A 105 -4.37 -2.53 15.25
CA ASN A 105 -5.66 -1.90 14.94
C ASN A 105 -5.57 -0.97 13.71
N LEU A 106 -4.82 -1.39 12.69
CA LEU A 106 -4.66 -0.72 11.41
C LEU A 106 -5.54 -1.41 10.36
N ILE A 107 -6.30 -0.64 9.60
CA ILE A 107 -7.12 -1.18 8.50
C ILE A 107 -6.19 -1.58 7.36
N LEU A 108 -6.12 -2.87 7.07
CA LEU A 108 -5.30 -3.40 5.97
C LEU A 108 -6.19 -3.69 4.76
N ILE A 109 -5.91 -3.00 3.66
CA ILE A 109 -6.65 -3.13 2.41
C ILE A 109 -5.88 -4.07 1.47
N HIS A 110 -6.60 -5.03 0.90
CA HIS A 110 -6.06 -5.90 -0.13
C HIS A 110 -6.11 -5.17 -1.47
N GLY A 111 -4.96 -4.97 -2.08
CA GLY A 111 -4.80 -4.35 -3.38
C GLY A 111 -3.75 -5.05 -4.24
N ALA A 112 -3.63 -4.58 -5.46
CA ALA A 112 -2.56 -4.96 -6.38
C ALA A 112 -2.40 -3.85 -7.42
N GLU A 113 -1.19 -3.63 -7.88
CA GLU A 113 -0.93 -2.72 -8.99
C GLU A 113 -0.82 -3.49 -10.32
N ILE A 114 -1.78 -3.24 -11.20
CA ILE A 114 -1.77 -3.73 -12.58
C ILE A 114 -0.83 -2.83 -13.37
N THR A 115 0.34 -3.34 -13.73
CA THR A 115 1.49 -2.59 -14.24
C THR A 115 1.61 -2.74 -15.75
N ARG A 116 1.20 -1.74 -16.50
CA ARG A 116 1.29 -1.74 -17.97
C ARG A 116 2.09 -0.54 -18.47
N LYS A 117 2.58 -0.64 -19.70
CA LYS A 117 3.16 0.52 -20.39
C LYS A 117 2.07 1.51 -20.75
N MET A 118 2.42 2.80 -20.72
CA MET A 118 1.51 3.87 -21.14
C MET A 118 1.24 3.87 -22.64
N PRO A 119 -0.02 3.95 -23.12
CA PRO A 119 -1.24 3.74 -22.34
C PRO A 119 -1.54 2.25 -22.10
N PRO A 120 -2.19 1.81 -21.05
CA PRO A 120 -2.92 2.59 -20.03
C PRO A 120 -2.06 3.13 -18.90
N GLY A 121 -0.83 2.63 -18.68
CA GLY A 121 -0.03 2.93 -17.51
C GLY A 121 -0.34 1.97 -16.35
N HIS A 122 -0.09 2.43 -15.13
CA HIS A 122 -0.28 1.66 -13.92
C HIS A 122 -1.62 2.00 -13.25
N LEU A 123 -2.33 0.99 -12.78
CA LEU A 123 -3.59 1.17 -12.08
C LEU A 123 -3.65 0.28 -10.83
N ASN A 124 -3.99 0.86 -9.68
CA ASN A 124 -4.29 0.09 -8.49
C ASN A 124 -5.70 -0.48 -8.54
N ALA A 125 -5.83 -1.75 -8.19
CA ALA A 125 -7.10 -2.39 -7.87
C ALA A 125 -7.18 -2.57 -6.35
N LEU A 126 -7.97 -1.75 -5.66
CA LEU A 126 -8.12 -1.74 -4.20
C LEU A 126 -9.37 -2.52 -3.78
N PHE A 127 -9.37 -3.08 -2.58
CA PHE A 127 -10.48 -3.87 -2.00
C PHE A 127 -10.79 -5.16 -2.74
N ILE A 128 -9.79 -5.74 -3.42
CA ILE A 128 -9.93 -7.04 -4.09
C ILE A 128 -9.93 -8.19 -3.08
N THR A 129 -10.37 -9.35 -3.54
CA THR A 129 -10.39 -10.59 -2.72
C THR A 129 -9.31 -11.58 -3.12
N ASP A 130 -8.83 -11.52 -4.37
CA ASP A 130 -7.82 -12.44 -4.91
C ASP A 130 -7.03 -11.77 -6.03
N ALA A 131 -5.83 -11.31 -5.72
CA ALA A 131 -4.90 -10.68 -6.66
C ALA A 131 -4.36 -11.69 -7.71
N ASN A 132 -4.32 -12.99 -7.40
CA ASN A 132 -3.86 -14.01 -8.34
C ASN A 132 -4.72 -14.14 -9.59
N GLN A 133 -5.93 -13.59 -9.58
CA GLN A 133 -6.81 -13.55 -10.75
C GLN A 133 -6.50 -12.40 -11.71
N LEU A 134 -5.59 -11.47 -11.36
CA LEU A 134 -5.27 -10.28 -12.14
C LEU A 134 -4.00 -10.51 -12.97
N THR A 135 -3.94 -11.60 -13.70
CA THR A 135 -2.75 -12.03 -14.47
C THR A 135 -3.03 -12.26 -15.96
N ASP A 136 -4.18 -11.79 -16.46
CA ASP A 136 -4.49 -11.90 -17.90
C ASP A 136 -3.62 -10.89 -18.69
N PRO A 137 -3.02 -11.29 -19.81
CA PRO A 137 -2.27 -10.37 -20.66
C PRO A 137 -3.15 -9.26 -21.28
N ASP A 138 -4.45 -9.47 -21.35
CA ASP A 138 -5.42 -8.46 -21.76
C ASP A 138 -5.79 -7.57 -20.57
N PHE A 139 -5.29 -6.34 -20.59
CA PHE A 139 -5.52 -5.35 -19.56
C PHE A 139 -7.01 -5.16 -19.21
N MET A 140 -7.89 -5.12 -20.23
CA MET A 140 -9.31 -4.89 -19.99
C MET A 140 -9.98 -6.04 -19.24
N LYS A 141 -9.47 -7.27 -19.41
CA LYS A 141 -9.96 -8.44 -18.65
C LYS A 141 -9.46 -8.42 -17.21
N ASP A 142 -8.24 -7.95 -16.96
CA ASP A 142 -7.74 -7.77 -15.59
C ASP A 142 -8.60 -6.75 -14.84
N ILE A 143 -8.86 -5.58 -15.45
CA ILE A 143 -9.73 -4.57 -14.85
C ILE A 143 -11.15 -5.11 -14.66
N GLU A 144 -11.73 -5.80 -15.65
CA GLU A 144 -13.05 -6.41 -15.50
C GLU A 144 -13.09 -7.42 -14.34
N THR A 145 -12.02 -8.21 -14.17
CA THR A 145 -11.88 -9.20 -13.09
C THR A 145 -11.78 -8.49 -11.74
N ALA A 146 -11.01 -7.42 -11.64
CA ALA A 146 -10.93 -6.61 -10.43
C ALA A 146 -12.27 -5.97 -10.07
N VAL A 147 -12.96 -5.39 -11.05
CA VAL A 147 -14.29 -4.78 -10.85
C VAL A 147 -15.33 -5.83 -10.41
N LYS A 148 -15.29 -7.05 -10.94
CA LYS A 148 -16.16 -8.15 -10.49
C LYS A 148 -15.90 -8.56 -9.04
N GLN A 149 -14.71 -8.33 -8.52
CA GLN A 149 -14.38 -8.50 -7.11
C GLN A 149 -14.83 -7.32 -6.23
N GLY A 150 -15.33 -6.24 -6.83
CA GLY A 150 -15.75 -5.02 -6.12
C GLY A 150 -14.65 -3.98 -5.98
N ALA A 151 -13.61 -4.07 -6.78
CA ALA A 151 -12.46 -3.18 -6.69
C ALA A 151 -12.83 -1.71 -6.95
N PHE A 152 -12.15 -0.83 -6.20
CA PHE A 152 -11.95 0.56 -6.55
C PHE A 152 -10.70 0.64 -7.42
N ILE A 153 -10.83 1.13 -8.64
CA ILE A 153 -9.73 1.27 -9.59
C ILE A 153 -9.21 2.69 -9.59
N GLU A 154 -7.91 2.82 -9.37
CA GLU A 154 -7.17 4.07 -9.30
C GLU A 154 -6.12 4.13 -10.42
N TYR A 155 -6.03 5.26 -11.12
CA TYR A 155 -4.98 5.53 -12.10
C TYR A 155 -3.79 6.19 -11.42
N ASN A 156 -2.66 5.48 -11.38
CA ASN A 156 -1.48 5.85 -10.61
C ASN A 156 -0.60 6.85 -11.37
N HIS A 157 0.08 7.76 -10.64
CA HIS A 157 1.16 8.66 -11.08
C HIS A 157 1.09 9.05 -12.58
N PRO A 158 -0.02 9.69 -13.03
CA PRO A 158 -0.35 9.85 -14.46
C PRO A 158 0.62 10.74 -15.24
N GLY A 159 1.52 11.44 -14.57
CA GLY A 159 2.59 12.27 -15.15
C GLY A 159 3.99 11.72 -14.92
N TRP A 160 4.13 10.49 -14.44
CA TRP A 160 5.44 9.89 -14.18
C TRP A 160 6.31 9.84 -15.44
N LYS A 161 7.50 10.49 -15.37
CA LYS A 161 8.32 10.77 -16.55
C LYS A 161 8.88 9.55 -17.26
N ASN A 162 8.98 8.39 -16.57
CA ASN A 162 9.40 7.17 -17.24
C ASN A 162 8.36 6.64 -18.25
N GLN A 163 7.09 7.02 -18.07
CA GLN A 163 6.00 6.66 -18.97
C GLN A 163 5.39 7.86 -19.71
N GLN A 164 5.50 9.07 -19.14
CA GLN A 164 5.07 10.35 -19.69
C GLN A 164 6.27 11.33 -19.68
N PRO A 165 7.15 11.29 -20.71
CA PRO A 165 8.42 12.03 -20.68
C PRO A 165 8.29 13.53 -20.48
N ASP A 166 7.15 14.13 -20.85
CA ASP A 166 6.87 15.56 -20.65
C ASP A 166 6.25 15.86 -19.26
N GLY A 167 5.97 14.82 -18.46
CA GLY A 167 5.39 14.96 -17.13
C GLY A 167 3.94 15.44 -17.11
N ILE A 168 3.26 15.46 -18.25
CA ILE A 168 1.89 15.98 -18.36
C ILE A 168 0.87 14.83 -18.24
N PRO A 169 0.04 14.78 -17.16
CA PRO A 169 -1.03 13.80 -17.04
C PRO A 169 -2.02 13.85 -18.22
N ARG A 170 -2.45 12.69 -18.69
CA ARG A 170 -3.43 12.57 -19.77
C ARG A 170 -4.40 11.42 -19.53
N LEU A 171 -5.64 11.62 -19.97
CA LEU A 171 -6.61 10.55 -20.12
C LEU A 171 -6.59 10.09 -21.60
N TYR A 172 -6.10 8.88 -21.82
CA TYR A 172 -6.08 8.24 -23.13
C TYR A 172 -7.44 7.59 -23.43
N PRO A 173 -7.72 7.19 -24.70
CA PRO A 173 -8.99 6.53 -25.05
C PRO A 173 -9.35 5.34 -24.16
N ILE A 174 -8.35 4.57 -23.73
CA ILE A 174 -8.55 3.44 -22.81
C ILE A 174 -9.07 3.89 -21.45
N HIS A 175 -8.54 4.99 -20.88
CA HIS A 175 -9.03 5.54 -19.61
C HIS A 175 -10.45 6.10 -19.76
N MET A 176 -10.75 6.73 -20.89
CA MET A 176 -12.11 7.22 -21.19
C MET A 176 -13.10 6.06 -21.32
N GLU A 177 -12.67 4.92 -21.85
CA GLU A 177 -13.48 3.70 -21.88
C GLU A 177 -13.76 3.17 -20.47
N LEU A 178 -12.74 3.14 -19.59
CA LEU A 178 -12.92 2.75 -18.19
C LEU A 178 -13.89 3.69 -17.46
N ILE A 179 -13.77 5.00 -17.69
CA ILE A 179 -14.69 6.00 -17.14
C ILE A 179 -16.12 5.77 -17.63
N ALA A 180 -16.30 5.58 -18.94
CA ALA A 180 -17.62 5.34 -19.53
C ALA A 180 -18.29 4.07 -19.02
N LYS A 181 -17.51 3.04 -18.66
CA LYS A 181 -17.97 1.81 -18.02
C LYS A 181 -18.21 1.96 -16.50
N GLY A 182 -17.82 3.08 -15.89
CA GLY A 182 -17.84 3.27 -14.44
C GLY A 182 -16.80 2.39 -13.71
N TRP A 183 -15.74 2.00 -14.38
CA TRP A 183 -14.69 1.14 -13.83
C TRP A 183 -13.51 1.94 -13.24
N LEU A 184 -13.18 3.12 -13.79
CA LEU A 184 -12.19 4.01 -13.17
C LEU A 184 -12.88 4.86 -12.09
N ASN A 185 -12.30 4.90 -10.89
CA ASN A 185 -12.91 5.52 -9.72
C ASN A 185 -12.09 6.70 -9.18
N GLY A 186 -10.77 6.71 -9.36
CA GLY A 186 -9.88 7.74 -8.87
C GLY A 186 -8.64 7.93 -9.73
N ILE A 187 -7.95 9.05 -9.51
CA ILE A 187 -6.66 9.35 -10.15
C ILE A 187 -5.73 9.95 -9.09
N GLU A 188 -4.47 9.55 -9.08
CA GLU A 188 -3.47 10.15 -8.20
C GLU A 188 -3.13 11.59 -8.62
N TYR A 189 -3.44 12.50 -7.71
CA TYR A 189 -3.01 13.90 -7.75
C TYR A 189 -1.59 14.05 -7.20
N PHE A 190 -1.26 13.29 -6.15
CA PHE A 190 0.03 13.28 -5.49
C PHE A 190 0.57 11.85 -5.42
N ASN A 191 1.84 11.68 -5.78
CA ASN A 191 2.55 10.40 -5.70
C ASN A 191 4.03 10.67 -5.41
N GLU A 192 4.63 9.97 -4.44
CA GLU A 192 5.99 10.20 -3.95
C GLU A 192 6.25 11.68 -3.59
N TYR A 193 6.94 12.41 -4.45
CA TYR A 193 7.32 13.82 -4.33
C TYR A 193 6.71 14.70 -5.42
N GLU A 194 5.93 14.11 -6.32
CA GLU A 194 5.34 14.80 -7.46
C GLU A 194 3.85 15.10 -7.22
N ASN A 195 3.41 16.24 -7.71
CA ASN A 195 1.99 16.55 -7.78
C ASN A 195 1.57 16.85 -9.23
N TYR A 196 0.34 16.53 -9.54
CA TYR A 196 -0.21 16.62 -10.89
C TYR A 196 -1.45 17.53 -10.90
N PRO A 197 -1.31 18.88 -10.91
CA PRO A 197 -2.44 19.79 -10.76
C PRO A 197 -3.57 19.60 -11.77
N LEU A 198 -3.27 19.16 -12.99
CA LEU A 198 -4.28 18.88 -14.03
C LEU A 198 -5.24 17.74 -13.64
N VAL A 199 -4.84 16.87 -12.71
CA VAL A 199 -5.69 15.77 -12.22
C VAL A 199 -6.94 16.32 -11.51
N LEU A 200 -6.86 17.47 -10.85
CA LEU A 200 -8.03 18.08 -10.18
C LEU A 200 -9.16 18.37 -11.17
N ASP A 201 -8.81 18.91 -12.34
CA ASP A 201 -9.79 19.16 -13.40
C ASP A 201 -10.29 17.84 -14.02
N MET A 202 -9.40 16.86 -14.25
CA MET A 202 -9.76 15.54 -14.76
C MET A 202 -10.75 14.85 -13.81
N CYS A 203 -10.49 14.86 -12.51
CA CYS A 203 -11.35 14.25 -11.52
C CYS A 203 -12.71 14.97 -11.43
N ARG A 204 -12.71 16.31 -11.38
CA ARG A 204 -13.94 17.12 -11.34
C ARG A 204 -14.82 16.84 -12.56
N ASP A 205 -14.24 16.90 -13.76
CA ASP A 205 -14.98 16.80 -15.02
C ASP A 205 -15.54 15.39 -15.28
N ASN A 206 -14.88 14.36 -14.70
CA ASN A 206 -15.28 12.95 -14.84
C ASN A 206 -15.90 12.35 -13.57
N LYS A 207 -16.06 13.14 -12.49
CA LYS A 207 -16.61 12.70 -11.19
C LYS A 207 -15.82 11.55 -10.56
N LEU A 208 -14.50 11.64 -10.63
CA LEU A 208 -13.55 10.69 -10.04
C LEU A 208 -13.04 11.21 -8.69
N ALA A 209 -12.59 10.32 -7.84
CA ALA A 209 -11.89 10.67 -6.60
C ALA A 209 -10.51 11.26 -6.91
N VAL A 210 -10.11 12.24 -6.12
CA VAL A 210 -8.72 12.74 -6.10
C VAL A 210 -7.96 11.94 -5.06
N MET A 211 -6.92 11.24 -5.46
CA MET A 211 -6.12 10.38 -4.60
C MET A 211 -4.75 11.00 -4.34
N GLY A 212 -4.15 10.65 -3.22
CA GLY A 212 -2.78 11.04 -2.88
C GLY A 212 -2.15 9.95 -2.06
N ASN A 213 -1.08 9.37 -2.57
CA ASN A 213 -0.42 8.21 -2.00
C ASN A 213 1.10 8.38 -2.00
N SER A 214 1.79 7.52 -1.24
CA SER A 214 3.24 7.58 -1.15
C SER A 214 3.94 6.83 -2.28
N ASP A 215 3.38 5.75 -2.78
CA ASP A 215 4.07 4.82 -3.69
C ASP A 215 5.42 4.35 -3.12
N VAL A 216 5.43 4.15 -1.79
CA VAL A 216 6.66 3.93 -1.05
C VAL A 216 7.26 2.55 -1.34
N HIS A 217 8.52 2.53 -1.76
CA HIS A 217 9.32 1.33 -2.02
C HIS A 217 10.38 1.10 -0.93
N GLY A 218 10.96 2.17 -0.39
CA GLY A 218 11.98 2.15 0.65
C GLY A 218 11.43 2.30 2.08
N VAL A 219 12.28 2.81 2.96
CA VAL A 219 11.99 3.28 4.33
C VAL A 219 12.08 4.79 4.36
#